data_86f72279c5f2cc297fc39a528e176f6f
#
_entry.id   86f72279c5f2cc297fc39a528e176f6f
#
_cell.length_a   1.000
_cell.length_b   1.000
_cell.length_c   1.000
_cell.angle_alpha   90.00
_cell.angle_beta   90.00
_cell.angle_gamma   90.00
#
_symmetry.space_group_name_H-M   'P 1'
#
loop_
_entity.id
_entity.type
_entity.pdbx_description
1 polymer ?
#
loop_
_entity_poly.entity_id
_entity_poly.type
_entity_poly.pdbx_seq_one_letter_code
_entity_poly.pdbx_strand_id
1 'polypeptide(L)'
;MWCSRTALVEPISRSSEAGPDGLATEATIREADAALGKLVDGLKQRNLFERTNLVIVADHGMAEISKDRVIELDGLVNLDHVRVITEGSLSGLESKPGFGPEVEKALFSRHDHMSCWRKERMPSRFHYGSNARIPPILCLADIGWQIATKATKAKWPGDNRGNHGFDPADPSMSGVFVAHGPAFRSGVTRPKFPNVDVYPLLAKVMKVKPLPNDGRLGRVDTCREDIGNGLRPSHPIGDAAIPYAAAVLQGGYNLK
;
A
#
# COMPACT_ATOMS: atom_id res chain seq x y z
N MET A 1 15.52 23.09 2.70
CA MET A 1 14.45 22.33 2.04
C MET A 1 13.70 21.54 3.11
N TRP A 2 12.47 21.90 3.42
CA TRP A 2 11.66 21.20 4.42
C TRP A 2 10.84 20.12 3.70
N CYS A 3 10.97 18.87 4.13
CA CYS A 3 10.05 17.81 3.77
C CYS A 3 9.09 17.63 4.96
N SER A 4 7.83 18.00 4.79
CA SER A 4 6.78 17.74 5.77
C SER A 4 6.00 16.52 5.32
N ARG A 5 5.91 15.50 6.18
CA ARG A 5 5.00 14.36 6.00
C ARG A 5 3.75 14.63 6.82
N THR A 6 2.63 14.87 6.17
CA THR A 6 1.32 14.86 6.81
C THR A 6 0.67 13.52 6.47
N ALA A 7 0.49 12.66 7.46
CA ALA A 7 -0.25 11.42 7.31
C ALA A 7 -1.72 11.69 7.62
N LEU A 8 -2.60 11.40 6.68
CA LEU A 8 -4.05 11.39 6.89
C LEU A 8 -4.44 9.96 7.29
N VAL A 9 -4.51 9.69 8.59
CA VAL A 9 -4.78 8.33 9.13
C VAL A 9 -6.26 7.98 9.06
N GLU A 10 -7.14 8.98 9.15
CA GLU A 10 -8.61 8.81 9.17
C GLU A 10 -9.19 8.00 7.99
N PRO A 11 -8.76 8.19 6.72
CA PRO A 11 -9.32 7.41 5.60
C PRO A 11 -9.11 5.90 5.73
N ILE A 12 -7.98 5.46 6.30
CA ILE A 12 -7.69 4.04 6.51
C ILE A 12 -8.62 3.45 7.56
N SER A 13 -8.78 4.10 8.70
CA SER A 13 -9.67 3.64 9.78
C SER A 13 -11.12 3.53 9.30
N ARG A 14 -11.62 4.55 8.60
CA ARG A 14 -13.00 4.56 8.08
C ARG A 14 -13.24 3.51 7.01
N SER A 15 -12.30 3.29 6.10
CA SER A 15 -12.43 2.26 5.08
C SER A 15 -12.35 0.84 5.66
N SER A 16 -11.66 0.66 6.78
CA SER A 16 -11.69 -0.61 7.51
C SER A 16 -13.05 -0.87 8.16
N GLU A 17 -13.69 0.14 8.76
CA GLU A 17 -14.99 0.01 9.41
C GLU A 17 -16.14 -0.06 8.39
N ALA A 18 -16.22 0.89 7.48
CA ALA A 18 -17.36 1.06 6.55
C ALA A 18 -17.20 0.30 5.23
N GLY A 19 -16.02 -0.23 4.96
CA GLY A 19 -15.63 -0.79 3.66
C GLY A 19 -15.11 0.28 2.68
N PRO A 20 -14.42 -0.14 1.62
CA PRO A 20 -13.81 0.79 0.66
C PRO A 20 -14.85 1.68 -0.04
N ASP A 21 -16.03 1.15 -0.34
CA ASP A 21 -17.13 1.86 -1.05
C ASP A 21 -18.19 2.42 -0.09
N GLY A 22 -17.91 2.45 1.22
CA GLY A 22 -18.82 2.95 2.23
C GLY A 22 -18.96 4.48 2.20
N LEU A 23 -20.18 5.00 2.46
CA LEU A 23 -20.42 6.46 2.51
C LEU A 23 -19.52 7.19 3.51
N ALA A 24 -19.18 6.56 4.63
CA ALA A 24 -18.27 7.13 5.61
C ALA A 24 -16.82 7.24 5.06
N THR A 25 -16.39 6.26 4.27
CA THR A 25 -15.10 6.29 3.57
C THR A 25 -15.06 7.40 2.54
N GLU A 26 -16.12 7.53 1.73
CA GLU A 26 -16.26 8.62 0.76
C GLU A 26 -16.22 10.00 1.44
N ALA A 27 -16.95 10.18 2.53
CA ALA A 27 -16.93 11.42 3.30
C ALA A 27 -15.52 11.79 3.80
N THR A 28 -14.78 10.82 4.32
CA THR A 28 -13.41 11.04 4.82
C THR A 28 -12.42 11.36 3.69
N ILE A 29 -12.60 10.73 2.51
CA ILE A 29 -11.81 11.08 1.32
C ILE A 29 -12.08 12.54 0.91
N ARG A 30 -13.35 12.99 0.93
CA ARG A 30 -13.70 14.39 0.64
C ARG A 30 -13.10 15.37 1.66
N GLU A 31 -13.06 15.00 2.94
CA GLU A 31 -12.39 15.81 3.98
C GLU A 31 -10.88 15.92 3.72
N ALA A 32 -10.24 14.81 3.34
CA ALA A 32 -8.83 14.78 2.98
C ALA A 32 -8.54 15.67 1.74
N ASP A 33 -9.39 15.60 0.72
CA ASP A 33 -9.32 16.44 -0.47
C ASP A 33 -9.47 17.93 -0.13
N ALA A 34 -10.45 18.28 0.72
CA ALA A 34 -10.65 19.64 1.19
C ALA A 34 -9.44 20.17 1.98
N ALA A 35 -8.77 19.32 2.77
CA ALA A 35 -7.56 19.68 3.49
C ALA A 35 -6.37 19.94 2.52
N LEU A 36 -6.25 19.12 1.49
CA LEU A 36 -5.27 19.34 0.40
C LEU A 36 -5.57 20.63 -0.36
N GLY A 37 -6.86 20.91 -0.64
CA GLY A 37 -7.30 22.17 -1.25
C GLY A 37 -6.82 23.38 -0.45
N LYS A 38 -7.02 23.39 0.88
CA LYS A 38 -6.53 24.47 1.76
C LYS A 38 -5.00 24.63 1.70
N LEU A 39 -4.25 23.54 1.64
CA LEU A 39 -2.79 23.60 1.46
C LEU A 39 -2.42 24.24 0.13
N VAL A 40 -3.04 23.82 -0.96
CA VAL A 40 -2.80 24.35 -2.32
C VAL A 40 -3.13 25.84 -2.38
N ASP A 41 -4.27 26.26 -1.85
CA ASP A 41 -4.69 27.65 -1.80
C ASP A 41 -3.73 28.49 -0.96
N GLY A 42 -3.28 27.99 0.18
CA GLY A 42 -2.29 28.65 1.01
C GLY A 42 -0.93 28.81 0.31
N LEU A 43 -0.51 27.86 -0.51
CA LEU A 43 0.68 27.95 -1.34
C LEU A 43 0.50 28.97 -2.48
N LYS A 44 -0.66 28.98 -3.14
CA LYS A 44 -1.00 29.95 -4.20
C LYS A 44 -1.00 31.39 -3.68
N GLN A 45 -1.67 31.64 -2.55
CA GLN A 45 -1.73 32.98 -1.91
C GLN A 45 -0.34 33.52 -1.56
N ARG A 46 0.64 32.65 -1.31
CA ARG A 46 2.02 33.02 -1.00
C ARG A 46 2.96 33.01 -2.23
N ASN A 47 2.43 32.77 -3.42
CA ASN A 47 3.19 32.60 -4.66
C ASN A 47 4.26 31.49 -4.56
N LEU A 48 3.95 30.43 -3.78
CA LEU A 48 4.84 29.29 -3.56
C LEU A 48 4.42 28.05 -4.35
N PHE A 49 3.19 27.97 -4.85
CA PHE A 49 2.64 26.77 -5.46
C PHE A 49 3.50 26.29 -6.64
N GLU A 50 3.84 27.17 -7.60
CA GLU A 50 4.67 26.85 -8.76
C GLU A 50 6.15 26.57 -8.41
N ARG A 51 6.55 26.85 -7.18
CA ARG A 51 7.90 26.63 -6.67
C ARG A 51 8.01 25.44 -5.73
N THR A 52 6.90 24.77 -5.47
CA THR A 52 6.79 23.63 -4.55
C THR A 52 6.57 22.34 -5.33
N ASN A 53 7.38 21.33 -5.06
CA ASN A 53 7.07 19.98 -5.50
C ASN A 53 6.10 19.35 -4.48
N LEU A 54 4.90 19.05 -4.93
CA LEU A 54 3.85 18.37 -4.16
C LEU A 54 3.70 16.95 -4.69
N VAL A 55 3.80 15.96 -3.80
CA VAL A 55 3.57 14.55 -4.13
C VAL A 55 2.51 14.00 -3.18
N ILE A 56 1.42 13.51 -3.73
CA ILE A 56 0.33 12.84 -3.02
C ILE A 56 0.43 11.37 -3.38
N VAL A 57 0.53 10.52 -2.37
CA VAL A 57 0.74 9.08 -2.56
C VAL A 57 0.02 8.30 -1.47
N ALA A 58 -0.66 7.21 -1.86
CA ALA A 58 -1.14 6.19 -0.94
C ALA A 58 -0.15 5.01 -0.91
N ASP A 59 -0.04 4.36 0.22
CA ASP A 59 0.82 3.18 0.40
C ASP A 59 0.20 1.91 -0.20
N HIS A 60 -1.11 1.78 -0.16
CA HIS A 60 -1.90 0.68 -0.73
C HIS A 60 -3.37 1.11 -0.92
N GLY A 61 -4.17 0.21 -1.47
CA GLY A 61 -5.61 0.30 -1.54
C GLY A 61 -6.30 -0.46 -0.40
N MET A 62 -7.58 -0.80 -0.59
CA MET A 62 -8.43 -1.49 0.38
C MET A 62 -9.38 -2.44 -0.35
N ALA A 63 -9.59 -3.64 0.18
CA ALA A 63 -10.59 -4.58 -0.32
C ALA A 63 -11.72 -4.76 0.68
N GLU A 64 -12.92 -5.01 0.17
CA GLU A 64 -14.05 -5.37 1.02
C GLU A 64 -13.85 -6.76 1.62
N ILE A 65 -14.13 -6.90 2.91
CA ILE A 65 -14.13 -8.16 3.65
C ILE A 65 -15.50 -8.46 4.26
N SER A 66 -15.70 -9.69 4.68
CA SER A 66 -16.94 -10.12 5.36
C SER A 66 -16.62 -11.10 6.48
N LYS A 67 -17.42 -11.09 7.55
CA LYS A 67 -17.37 -12.11 8.61
C LYS A 67 -17.65 -13.53 8.14
N ASP A 68 -18.33 -13.68 6.99
CA ASP A 68 -18.63 -14.97 6.40
C ASP A 68 -17.46 -15.51 5.57
N ARG A 69 -16.51 -14.66 5.20
CA ARG A 69 -15.31 -14.99 4.43
C ARG A 69 -14.09 -15.15 5.34
N VAL A 70 -14.15 -16.11 6.26
CA VAL A 70 -13.09 -16.39 7.23
C VAL A 70 -12.63 -17.83 7.15
N ILE A 71 -11.35 -18.02 6.96
CA ILE A 71 -10.66 -19.31 7.00
C ILE A 71 -10.24 -19.53 8.45
N GLU A 72 -10.90 -20.47 9.13
CA GLU A 72 -10.64 -20.74 10.54
C GLU A 72 -9.46 -21.70 10.69
N LEU A 73 -8.35 -21.22 11.25
CA LEU A 73 -7.14 -22.03 11.47
C LEU A 73 -7.37 -23.24 12.36
N ASP A 74 -8.30 -23.15 13.32
CA ASP A 74 -8.66 -24.24 14.24
C ASP A 74 -9.15 -25.51 13.52
N GLY A 75 -9.71 -25.36 12.31
CA GLY A 75 -10.15 -26.48 11.48
C GLY A 75 -9.06 -27.08 10.60
N LEU A 76 -7.92 -26.41 10.48
CA LEU A 76 -6.84 -26.79 9.56
C LEU A 76 -5.63 -27.35 10.28
N VAL A 77 -5.29 -26.82 11.46
CA VAL A 77 -4.10 -27.17 12.21
C VAL A 77 -4.38 -27.19 13.72
N ASN A 78 -3.73 -28.11 14.43
CA ASN A 78 -3.81 -28.10 15.89
C ASN A 78 -3.06 -26.86 16.45
N LEU A 79 -3.80 -25.94 17.08
CA LEU A 79 -3.25 -24.70 17.64
C LEU A 79 -2.26 -24.94 18.80
N ASP A 80 -2.29 -26.11 19.43
CA ASP A 80 -1.26 -26.48 20.42
C ASP A 80 0.10 -26.80 19.78
N HIS A 81 0.12 -27.08 18.48
CA HIS A 81 1.33 -27.43 17.72
C HIS A 81 1.93 -26.23 16.96
N VAL A 82 1.23 -25.09 16.93
CA VAL A 82 1.63 -23.90 16.16
C VAL A 82 1.54 -22.65 17.03
N ARG A 83 2.38 -21.67 16.74
CA ARG A 83 2.26 -20.32 17.24
C ARG A 83 1.76 -19.45 16.10
N VAL A 84 0.58 -18.87 16.27
CA VAL A 84 0.02 -17.87 15.35
C VAL A 84 0.63 -16.53 15.72
N ILE A 85 1.33 -15.90 14.79
CA ILE A 85 2.07 -14.62 14.98
C ILE A 85 1.25 -13.45 14.46
N THR A 86 0.63 -13.62 13.30
CA THR A 86 -0.27 -12.63 12.70
C THR A 86 -1.46 -13.33 12.08
N GLU A 87 -2.60 -12.66 12.04
CA GLU A 87 -3.84 -13.08 11.42
C GLU A 87 -4.36 -11.99 10.49
N GLY A 88 -5.26 -12.32 9.56
CA GLY A 88 -5.83 -11.37 8.62
C GLY A 88 -5.69 -11.82 7.16
N SER A 89 -5.45 -10.88 6.25
CA SER A 89 -5.21 -11.16 4.83
C SER A 89 -3.93 -11.96 4.59
N LEU A 90 -2.88 -11.68 5.37
CA LEU A 90 -1.63 -12.43 5.43
C LEU A 90 -1.42 -12.93 6.86
N SER A 91 -1.40 -14.24 7.02
CA SER A 91 -1.16 -14.89 8.31
C SER A 91 0.27 -15.41 8.38
N GLY A 92 0.92 -15.18 9.51
CA GLY A 92 2.26 -15.67 9.83
C GLY A 92 2.21 -16.69 10.97
N LEU A 93 2.81 -17.85 10.74
CA LEU A 93 2.77 -18.97 11.67
C LEU A 93 4.18 -19.55 11.90
N GLU A 94 4.35 -20.18 13.06
CA GLU A 94 5.55 -20.91 13.41
C GLU A 94 5.17 -22.23 14.09
N SER A 95 5.66 -23.35 13.57
CA SER A 95 5.46 -24.65 14.20
C SER A 95 6.26 -24.74 15.51
N LYS A 96 5.66 -25.30 16.56
CA LYS A 96 6.38 -25.59 17.79
C LYS A 96 7.38 -26.75 17.57
N PRO A 97 8.43 -26.87 18.40
CA PRO A 97 9.43 -27.94 18.28
C PRO A 97 8.77 -29.32 18.23
N GLY A 98 9.19 -30.14 17.26
CA GLY A 98 8.66 -31.49 17.04
C GLY A 98 7.44 -31.59 16.13
N PHE A 99 6.71 -30.51 15.85
CA PHE A 99 5.46 -30.53 15.07
C PHE A 99 5.58 -29.99 13.64
N GLY A 100 6.80 -29.62 13.21
CA GLY A 100 7.02 -29.04 11.88
C GLY A 100 6.40 -29.82 10.73
N PRO A 101 6.69 -31.13 10.57
CA PRO A 101 6.16 -31.93 9.47
C PRO A 101 4.63 -32.02 9.45
N GLU A 102 3.99 -32.12 10.63
CA GLU A 102 2.54 -32.18 10.75
C GLU A 102 1.89 -30.84 10.33
N VAL A 103 2.38 -29.73 10.88
CA VAL A 103 1.87 -28.38 10.60
C VAL A 103 2.05 -28.03 9.12
N GLU A 104 3.22 -28.33 8.54
CA GLU A 104 3.47 -28.09 7.13
C GLU A 104 2.59 -28.93 6.23
N LYS A 105 2.40 -30.22 6.54
CA LYS A 105 1.50 -31.08 5.77
C LYS A 105 0.07 -30.53 5.78
N ALA A 106 -0.39 -30.04 6.92
CA ALA A 106 -1.71 -29.45 7.05
C ALA A 106 -1.81 -28.14 6.23
N LEU A 107 -0.88 -27.20 6.40
CA LEU A 107 -0.97 -25.87 5.80
C LEU A 107 -0.56 -25.80 4.33
N PHE A 108 0.34 -26.68 3.86
CA PHE A 108 0.78 -26.69 2.45
C PHE A 108 -0.08 -27.59 1.55
N SER A 109 -1.11 -28.24 2.09
CA SER A 109 -2.15 -28.85 1.29
C SER A 109 -2.94 -27.79 0.52
N ARG A 110 -3.75 -28.23 -0.45
CA ARG A 110 -4.65 -27.31 -1.15
C ARG A 110 -5.76 -26.87 -0.22
N HIS A 111 -5.95 -25.57 -0.11
CA HIS A 111 -7.06 -24.97 0.63
C HIS A 111 -7.90 -24.09 -0.31
N ASP A 112 -9.18 -23.97 0.01
CA ASP A 112 -10.04 -22.98 -0.61
C ASP A 112 -9.70 -21.61 -0.04
N HIS A 113 -9.57 -20.62 -0.92
CA HIS A 113 -9.37 -19.21 -0.60
C HIS A 113 -8.08 -18.83 0.15
N MET A 114 -7.08 -19.70 0.20
CA MET A 114 -5.75 -19.32 0.66
C MET A 114 -4.64 -20.18 0.05
N SER A 115 -3.44 -19.64 0.06
CA SER A 115 -2.21 -20.34 -0.27
C SER A 115 -1.17 -20.13 0.81
N CYS A 116 -0.45 -21.21 1.19
CA CYS A 116 0.58 -21.16 2.22
C CYS A 116 1.94 -21.60 1.69
N TRP A 117 3.00 -21.00 2.23
CA TRP A 117 4.39 -21.30 1.86
C TRP A 117 5.32 -21.21 3.07
N ARG A 118 6.43 -21.91 3.01
CA ARG A 118 7.59 -21.50 3.79
C ARG A 118 8.05 -20.13 3.28
N LYS A 119 8.52 -19.25 4.15
CA LYS A 119 8.95 -17.90 3.76
C LYS A 119 10.00 -17.90 2.64
N GLU A 120 10.90 -18.89 2.61
CA GLU A 120 11.94 -19.05 1.59
C GLU A 120 11.39 -19.53 0.24
N ARG A 121 10.13 -20.01 0.21
CA ARG A 121 9.41 -20.49 -0.99
C ARG A 121 8.30 -19.56 -1.42
N MET A 122 8.20 -18.39 -0.81
CA MET A 122 7.27 -17.36 -1.22
C MET A 122 7.49 -17.01 -2.70
N PRO A 123 6.42 -16.88 -3.53
CA PRO A 123 6.59 -16.51 -4.92
C PRO A 123 7.42 -15.24 -5.09
N SER A 124 8.43 -15.27 -5.95
CA SER A 124 9.42 -14.20 -6.11
C SER A 124 8.80 -12.84 -6.46
N ARG A 125 7.62 -12.83 -7.09
CA ARG A 125 6.87 -11.62 -7.42
C ARG A 125 6.45 -10.78 -6.20
N PHE A 126 6.41 -11.37 -5.01
CA PHE A 126 6.09 -10.66 -3.78
C PHE A 126 7.31 -9.93 -3.20
N HIS A 127 8.52 -10.26 -3.63
CA HIS A 127 9.77 -9.72 -3.06
C HIS A 127 9.79 -9.80 -1.53
N TYR A 128 9.28 -10.90 -0.95
CA TYR A 128 9.04 -11.09 0.47
C TYR A 128 9.55 -12.46 0.93
N GLY A 129 9.95 -12.59 2.21
CA GLY A 129 10.36 -13.87 2.81
C GLY A 129 11.83 -13.93 3.25
N SER A 130 12.68 -13.00 2.84
CA SER A 130 14.13 -13.06 3.13
C SER A 130 14.53 -12.54 4.52
N ASN A 131 13.73 -11.69 5.16
CA ASN A 131 14.07 -11.10 6.45
C ASN A 131 13.90 -12.11 7.60
N ALA A 132 14.82 -12.08 8.58
CA ALA A 132 14.78 -12.98 9.74
C ALA A 132 13.53 -12.78 10.64
N ARG A 133 12.94 -11.59 10.64
CA ARG A 133 11.73 -11.28 11.41
C ARG A 133 10.44 -11.83 10.80
N ILE A 134 10.49 -12.28 9.55
CA ILE A 134 9.34 -12.87 8.88
C ILE A 134 9.10 -14.27 9.44
N PRO A 135 7.85 -14.61 9.83
CA PRO A 135 7.48 -15.94 10.31
C PRO A 135 7.86 -17.05 9.32
N PRO A 136 8.23 -18.25 9.80
CA PRO A 136 8.65 -19.35 8.93
C PRO A 136 7.60 -19.81 7.93
N ILE A 137 6.31 -19.73 8.30
CA ILE A 137 5.17 -20.11 7.46
C ILE A 137 4.32 -18.87 7.22
N LEU A 138 3.95 -18.65 5.98
CA LEU A 138 3.09 -17.55 5.54
C LEU A 138 1.90 -18.11 4.78
N CYS A 139 0.71 -17.65 5.11
CA CYS A 139 -0.52 -17.97 4.41
C CYS A 139 -1.19 -16.69 3.92
N LEU A 140 -1.40 -16.55 2.62
CA LEU A 140 -2.08 -15.42 2.00
C LEU A 140 -3.50 -15.83 1.61
N ALA A 141 -4.47 -15.07 2.08
CA ALA A 141 -5.87 -15.24 1.73
C ALA A 141 -6.17 -14.66 0.34
N ASP A 142 -7.17 -15.21 -0.34
CA ASP A 142 -7.77 -14.60 -1.53
C ASP A 142 -8.42 -13.27 -1.17
N ILE A 143 -8.57 -12.39 -2.15
CA ILE A 143 -9.17 -11.06 -1.95
C ILE A 143 -10.52 -11.18 -1.23
N GLY A 144 -10.66 -10.40 -0.17
CA GLY A 144 -11.88 -10.35 0.63
C GLY A 144 -12.01 -11.45 1.69
N TRP A 145 -11.10 -12.42 1.74
CA TRP A 145 -11.03 -13.46 2.77
C TRP A 145 -10.06 -13.08 3.90
N GLN A 146 -10.29 -13.64 5.08
CA GLN A 146 -9.43 -13.43 6.24
C GLN A 146 -9.05 -14.78 6.84
N ILE A 147 -7.82 -14.91 7.32
CA ILE A 147 -7.32 -16.08 8.05
C ILE A 147 -7.31 -15.74 9.52
N ALA A 148 -8.01 -16.49 10.36
CA ALA A 148 -8.08 -16.24 11.79
C ALA A 148 -8.34 -17.50 12.60
N THR A 149 -8.01 -17.44 13.89
CA THR A 149 -8.52 -18.40 14.87
C THR A 149 -9.97 -18.08 15.22
N LYS A 150 -10.74 -19.06 15.70
CA LYS A 150 -12.09 -18.86 16.24
C LYS A 150 -12.10 -17.80 17.34
N ALA A 151 -11.07 -17.79 18.18
CA ALA A 151 -10.92 -16.84 19.28
C ALA A 151 -10.76 -15.40 18.78
N THR A 152 -9.99 -15.19 17.71
CA THR A 152 -9.82 -13.87 17.09
C THR A 152 -11.10 -13.45 16.35
N LYS A 153 -11.69 -14.34 15.56
CA LYS A 153 -12.95 -14.09 14.84
C LYS A 153 -14.06 -13.64 15.78
N ALA A 154 -14.17 -14.27 16.95
CA ALA A 154 -15.20 -13.93 17.95
C ALA A 154 -15.05 -12.50 18.52
N LYS A 155 -13.84 -11.92 18.45
CA LYS A 155 -13.53 -10.56 18.96
C LYS A 155 -13.65 -9.49 17.89
N TRP A 156 -13.81 -9.86 16.63
CA TRP A 156 -13.89 -8.87 15.56
C TRP A 156 -15.15 -8.02 15.68
N PRO A 157 -15.03 -6.69 15.52
CA PRO A 157 -16.19 -5.82 15.46
C PRO A 157 -17.14 -6.24 14.33
N GLY A 158 -18.45 -6.10 14.56
CA GLY A 158 -19.49 -6.51 13.63
C GLY A 158 -19.50 -5.79 12.29
N ASP A 159 -18.89 -4.66 12.26
CA ASP A 159 -18.91 -3.64 11.22
C ASP A 159 -17.58 -3.52 10.44
N ASN A 160 -16.57 -4.34 10.75
CA ASN A 160 -15.32 -4.31 9.99
C ASN A 160 -15.53 -4.89 8.58
N ARG A 161 -15.50 -4.03 7.58
CA ARG A 161 -15.83 -4.34 6.17
C ARG A 161 -14.67 -4.12 5.20
N GLY A 162 -13.54 -3.60 5.64
CA GLY A 162 -12.37 -3.35 4.80
C GLY A 162 -11.09 -3.91 5.40
N ASN A 163 -10.24 -4.48 4.56
CA ASN A 163 -8.87 -4.83 4.93
C ASN A 163 -7.94 -4.71 3.71
N HIS A 164 -6.65 -4.71 3.99
CA HIS A 164 -5.58 -4.62 3.00
C HIS A 164 -4.53 -5.70 3.28
N GLY A 165 -3.43 -5.71 2.50
CA GLY A 165 -2.36 -6.70 2.69
C GLY A 165 -2.60 -8.00 1.92
N PHE A 166 -3.50 -7.98 0.95
CA PHE A 166 -3.71 -9.04 -0.03
C PHE A 166 -2.66 -9.01 -1.15
N ASP A 167 -2.86 -9.83 -2.16
CA ASP A 167 -2.01 -9.85 -3.34
C ASP A 167 -1.90 -8.44 -3.97
N PRO A 168 -0.69 -7.86 -4.04
CA PRO A 168 -0.49 -6.51 -4.60
C PRO A 168 -0.78 -6.42 -6.10
N ALA A 169 -0.93 -7.54 -6.79
CA ALA A 169 -1.34 -7.54 -8.20
C ALA A 169 -2.84 -7.22 -8.38
N ASP A 170 -3.64 -7.42 -7.34
CA ASP A 170 -5.07 -7.11 -7.40
C ASP A 170 -5.32 -5.59 -7.50
N PRO A 171 -6.25 -5.16 -8.36
CA PRO A 171 -6.58 -3.74 -8.51
C PRO A 171 -7.02 -3.06 -7.21
N SER A 172 -7.70 -3.76 -6.30
CA SER A 172 -8.16 -3.21 -5.02
C SER A 172 -7.01 -2.80 -4.09
N MET A 173 -5.81 -3.39 -4.28
CA MET A 173 -4.61 -3.04 -3.51
C MET A 173 -3.84 -1.86 -4.13
N SER A 174 -4.36 -1.24 -5.16
CA SER A 174 -3.71 -0.11 -5.83
C SER A 174 -3.93 1.19 -5.06
N GLY A 175 -2.87 1.98 -4.91
CA GLY A 175 -2.92 3.33 -4.34
C GLY A 175 -2.91 4.43 -5.40
N VAL A 176 -3.20 5.65 -4.98
CA VAL A 176 -3.11 6.85 -5.82
C VAL A 176 -1.68 7.41 -5.81
N PHE A 177 -1.26 7.95 -6.95
CA PHE A 177 -0.07 8.78 -7.06
C PHE A 177 -0.39 10.02 -7.88
N VAL A 178 -0.14 11.20 -7.32
CA VAL A 178 -0.25 12.49 -8.01
C VAL A 178 0.98 13.33 -7.68
N ALA A 179 1.56 13.99 -8.69
CA ALA A 179 2.71 14.85 -8.49
C ALA A 179 2.52 16.18 -9.25
N HIS A 180 2.90 17.29 -8.61
CA HIS A 180 2.90 18.63 -9.16
C HIS A 180 4.18 19.37 -8.76
N GLY A 181 4.61 20.31 -9.57
CA GLY A 181 5.68 21.25 -9.25
C GLY A 181 6.80 21.29 -10.29
N PRO A 182 7.83 22.10 -10.04
CA PRO A 182 8.88 22.39 -11.04
C PRO A 182 9.70 21.16 -11.45
N ALA A 183 9.76 20.12 -10.62
CA ALA A 183 10.46 18.88 -10.97
C ALA A 183 9.65 17.96 -11.88
N PHE A 184 8.35 18.19 -12.05
CA PHE A 184 7.47 17.27 -12.76
C PHE A 184 6.97 17.83 -14.09
N ARG A 185 6.69 16.92 -15.04
CA ARG A 185 6.00 17.28 -16.29
C ARG A 185 4.51 17.42 -16.01
N SER A 186 3.91 18.47 -16.56
CA SER A 186 2.46 18.71 -16.46
C SER A 186 1.68 17.87 -17.48
N GLY A 187 0.46 17.45 -17.12
CA GLY A 187 -0.46 16.77 -18.03
C GLY A 187 -0.02 15.36 -18.44
N VAL A 188 0.86 14.73 -17.68
CA VAL A 188 1.35 13.37 -17.96
C VAL A 188 0.58 12.36 -17.12
N THR A 189 0.01 11.35 -17.78
CA THR A 189 -0.51 10.15 -17.13
C THR A 189 0.46 8.99 -17.36
N ARG A 190 0.75 8.23 -16.31
CA ARG A 190 1.62 7.06 -16.38
C ARG A 190 0.84 5.77 -16.16
N PRO A 191 1.25 4.67 -16.80
CA PRO A 191 0.76 3.34 -16.41
C PRO A 191 1.02 3.06 -14.94
N LYS A 192 0.25 2.13 -14.35
CA LYS A 192 0.47 1.59 -13.00
C LYS A 192 1.94 1.15 -12.82
N PHE A 193 2.52 1.52 -11.69
CA PHE A 193 3.91 1.17 -11.34
C PHE A 193 4.01 0.73 -9.87
N PRO A 194 5.03 -0.06 -9.51
CA PRO A 194 5.25 -0.51 -8.13
C PRO A 194 5.51 0.65 -7.17
N ASN A 195 4.90 0.61 -5.98
CA ASN A 195 5.06 1.66 -4.95
C ASN A 195 6.53 1.87 -4.53
N VAL A 196 7.35 0.82 -4.57
CA VAL A 196 8.80 0.92 -4.27
C VAL A 196 9.54 1.90 -5.19
N ASP A 197 9.00 2.21 -6.37
CA ASP A 197 9.59 3.15 -7.33
C ASP A 197 9.44 4.62 -6.87
N VAL A 198 8.57 4.91 -5.90
CA VAL A 198 8.41 6.25 -5.31
C VAL A 198 9.67 6.70 -4.58
N TYR A 199 10.37 5.79 -3.89
CA TYR A 199 11.58 6.13 -3.15
C TYR A 199 12.70 6.72 -4.04
N PRO A 200 13.14 6.05 -5.14
CA PRO A 200 14.15 6.64 -6.01
C PRO A 200 13.65 7.89 -6.75
N LEU A 201 12.34 8.04 -7.00
CA LEU A 201 11.77 9.28 -7.53
C LEU A 201 11.94 10.43 -6.55
N LEU A 202 11.56 10.24 -5.29
CA LEU A 202 11.74 11.28 -4.25
C LEU A 202 13.21 11.63 -4.05
N ALA A 203 14.11 10.64 -4.06
CA ALA A 203 15.56 10.87 -3.98
C ALA A 203 16.04 11.75 -5.13
N LYS A 204 15.58 11.50 -6.38
CA LYS A 204 15.88 12.33 -7.55
C LYS A 204 15.37 13.77 -7.36
N VAL A 205 14.12 13.95 -6.95
CA VAL A 205 13.51 15.27 -6.71
C VAL A 205 14.27 16.05 -5.64
N MET A 206 14.69 15.38 -4.58
CA MET A 206 15.47 15.98 -3.48
C MET A 206 16.97 16.13 -3.79
N LYS A 207 17.44 15.62 -4.94
CA LYS A 207 18.87 15.60 -5.34
C LYS A 207 19.75 14.90 -4.31
N VAL A 208 19.28 13.82 -3.72
CA VAL A 208 20.04 12.95 -2.81
C VAL A 208 20.32 11.61 -3.46
N LYS A 209 21.45 10.99 -3.13
CA LYS A 209 21.77 9.64 -3.61
C LYS A 209 20.87 8.64 -2.88
N PRO A 210 20.08 7.82 -3.59
CA PRO A 210 19.29 6.79 -2.95
C PRO A 210 20.18 5.69 -2.38
N LEU A 211 19.78 5.12 -1.25
CA LEU A 211 20.36 3.88 -0.75
C LEU A 211 19.95 2.69 -1.65
N PRO A 212 20.65 1.54 -1.59
CA PRO A 212 20.22 0.33 -2.27
C PRO A 212 18.75 0.02 -1.94
N ASN A 213 17.94 -0.22 -2.97
CA ASN A 213 16.50 -0.44 -2.84
C ASN A 213 15.98 -1.23 -4.05
N ASP A 214 14.71 -1.67 -4.01
CA ASP A 214 14.08 -2.45 -5.07
C ASP A 214 13.38 -1.59 -6.13
N GLY A 215 13.29 -0.28 -5.91
CA GLY A 215 12.66 0.66 -6.83
C GLY A 215 13.51 0.91 -8.09
N ARG A 216 12.82 1.19 -9.19
CA ARG A 216 13.43 1.53 -10.50
C ARG A 216 12.90 2.87 -10.98
N LEU A 217 13.74 3.90 -10.94
CA LEU A 217 13.38 5.26 -11.38
C LEU A 217 12.80 5.29 -12.81
N GLY A 218 13.36 4.54 -13.75
CA GLY A 218 12.92 4.55 -15.14
C GLY A 218 11.46 4.18 -15.38
N ARG A 219 10.80 3.48 -14.43
CA ARG A 219 9.37 3.15 -14.52
C ARG A 219 8.45 4.33 -14.15
N VAL A 220 8.91 5.21 -13.29
CA VAL A 220 8.12 6.28 -12.68
C VAL A 220 8.63 7.67 -13.04
N ASP A 221 9.69 7.78 -13.84
CA ASP A 221 10.32 9.05 -14.14
C ASP A 221 9.37 9.99 -14.92
N THR A 222 8.69 10.81 -14.14
CA THR A 222 7.85 11.92 -14.60
C THR A 222 8.57 13.25 -14.50
N CYS A 223 9.85 13.22 -14.08
CA CYS A 223 10.66 14.40 -13.95
C CYS A 223 10.97 15.02 -15.33
N ARG A 224 11.16 16.32 -15.35
CA ARG A 224 11.72 17.04 -16.50
C ARG A 224 13.18 16.65 -16.65
N GLU A 225 13.64 16.50 -17.89
CA GLU A 225 15.03 16.13 -18.18
C GLU A 225 16.03 17.20 -17.71
N ASP A 226 15.58 18.45 -17.60
CA ASP A 226 16.40 19.64 -17.32
C ASP A 226 16.39 20.08 -15.85
N ILE A 227 16.53 19.17 -14.87
CA ILE A 227 16.79 19.57 -13.48
C ILE A 227 18.27 20.06 -13.31
N GLY A 228 18.91 20.42 -14.38
CA GLY A 228 20.22 21.08 -14.44
C GLY A 228 20.11 22.45 -15.07
N ASN A 229 20.08 23.49 -14.27
CA ASN A 229 20.19 24.91 -14.66
C ASN A 229 19.06 25.53 -15.50
N GLY A 230 18.25 26.36 -14.86
CA GLY A 230 17.50 27.40 -15.55
C GLY A 230 16.00 27.33 -15.47
N LEU A 231 15.47 28.01 -14.49
CA LEU A 231 14.09 28.49 -14.41
C LEU A 231 13.67 29.23 -15.69
N ARG A 232 12.63 28.74 -16.34
CA ARG A 232 11.59 29.62 -16.90
C ARG A 232 10.31 28.85 -17.16
N PRO A 233 9.18 29.17 -16.53
CA PRO A 233 7.87 28.80 -17.04
C PRO A 233 7.45 29.82 -18.07
N SER A 234 7.23 29.42 -19.30
CA SER A 234 6.51 30.21 -20.28
C SER A 234 5.18 29.53 -20.54
N HIS A 235 4.14 29.98 -19.85
CA HIS A 235 2.78 30.13 -20.41
C HIS A 235 1.83 30.63 -19.31
N PRO A 236 0.95 31.60 -19.60
CA PRO A 236 -0.10 32.04 -18.68
C PRO A 236 -1.18 30.96 -18.59
N ILE A 237 -1.53 30.57 -17.36
CA ILE A 237 -2.57 29.60 -17.09
C ILE A 237 -3.91 30.33 -17.06
N GLY A 238 -4.77 30.07 -18.06
CA GLY A 238 -6.20 30.32 -17.96
C GLY A 238 -6.85 29.33 -16.96
N ASP A 239 -8.04 29.63 -16.48
CA ASP A 239 -8.83 28.88 -15.49
C ASP A 239 -9.16 27.41 -15.90
N ALA A 240 -8.16 26.58 -16.08
CA ALA A 240 -8.29 25.18 -16.39
C ALA A 240 -7.65 24.35 -15.28
N ALA A 241 -8.28 23.20 -14.99
CA ALA A 241 -7.88 22.21 -14.00
C ALA A 241 -6.36 22.09 -13.85
N ILE A 242 -5.90 22.00 -12.61
CA ILE A 242 -4.47 21.88 -12.28
C ILE A 242 -3.91 20.65 -13.01
N PRO A 243 -2.93 20.81 -13.92
CA PRO A 243 -2.36 19.66 -14.62
C PRO A 243 -1.41 18.89 -13.70
N TYR A 244 -1.76 17.65 -13.36
CA TYR A 244 -0.89 16.75 -12.57
C TYR A 244 -0.35 15.61 -13.43
N ALA A 245 0.78 15.04 -12.97
CA ALA A 245 1.13 13.68 -13.36
C ALA A 245 0.36 12.72 -12.43
N ALA A 246 -0.57 11.95 -12.98
CA ALA A 246 -1.35 10.98 -12.22
C ALA A 246 -0.96 9.56 -12.62
N ALA A 247 -0.90 8.66 -11.66
CA ALA A 247 -0.70 7.24 -11.88
C ALA A 247 -1.35 6.44 -10.75
N VAL A 248 -1.63 5.16 -11.02
CA VAL A 248 -2.08 4.19 -10.02
C VAL A 248 -0.87 3.41 -9.53
N LEU A 249 -0.68 3.33 -8.21
CA LEU A 249 0.39 2.55 -7.60
C LEU A 249 -0.03 1.09 -7.42
N GLN A 250 0.90 0.20 -7.67
CA GLN A 250 0.76 -1.20 -7.28
C GLN A 250 1.23 -1.34 -5.84
N GLY A 251 0.32 -1.63 -4.91
CA GLY A 251 0.64 -1.91 -3.52
C GLY A 251 1.62 -3.09 -3.42
N GLY A 252 2.54 -3.03 -2.48
CA GLY A 252 3.47 -4.11 -2.18
C GLY A 252 4.17 -3.83 -0.87
N TYR A 253 4.23 -4.84 0.01
CA TYR A 253 5.02 -4.78 1.22
C TYR A 253 6.46 -5.19 0.91
N ASN A 254 7.41 -4.26 1.07
CA ASN A 254 8.82 -4.59 1.14
C ASN A 254 9.29 -4.41 2.59
N LEU A 255 9.19 -5.47 3.38
CA LEU A 255 9.95 -5.61 4.61
C LEU A 255 11.21 -6.42 4.27
N LYS A 256 12.26 -5.73 3.90
CA LYS A 256 13.63 -6.27 3.95
C LYS A 256 14.17 -6.17 5.35
#